data_df93d860b0188b3ae9c46bf0bb8c3177
#
_entry.id   df93d860b0188b3ae9c46bf0bb8c3177
#
_cell.length_a   1.000
_cell.length_b   1.000
_cell.length_c   1.000
_cell.angle_alpha   90.00
_cell.angle_beta   90.00
_cell.angle_gamma   90.00
#
_symmetry.space_group_name_H-M   'P 1'
#
loop_
_entity.id
_entity.type
_entity.pdbx_description
1 polymer ?
#
loop_
_entity_poly.entity_id
_entity_poly.type
_entity_poly.pdbx_seq_one_letter_code
_entity_poly.pdbx_strand_id
1 'polypeptide(L)' 'EDLQVGMKLNGTVRNVVDFGIFVDIGVKQDGMLHRSQWGERQNWSVGEIIEVEIVSIEPERGRIGLSIPQSMDKL' A
#
# COMPACT_ATOMS: atom_id res chain seq x y z
N GLU A 1 -13.56 10.90 2.83
CA GLU A 1 -12.67 10.65 3.73
C GLU A 1 -11.37 11.23 3.55
N ASP A 2 -10.77 11.68 4.62
CA ASP A 2 -9.53 12.39 4.54
C ASP A 2 -8.39 11.47 4.81
N LEU A 3 -7.70 11.08 3.79
CA LEU A 3 -6.51 10.27 3.95
C LEU A 3 -5.34 11.17 4.24
N GLN A 4 -4.44 10.67 5.07
CA GLN A 4 -3.28 11.43 5.47
C GLN A 4 -2.06 10.55 5.47
N VAL A 5 -0.91 11.14 5.21
CA VAL A 5 0.35 10.43 5.30
C VAL A 5 0.53 9.96 6.73
N GLY A 6 0.96 8.71 6.86
CA GLY A 6 1.13 8.07 8.15
C GLY A 6 -0.04 7.23 8.60
N MET A 7 -1.16 7.31 7.87
CA MET A 7 -2.33 6.53 8.22
C MET A 7 -2.12 5.07 7.84
N LYS A 8 -2.56 4.17 8.70
CA LYS A 8 -2.47 2.74 8.43
C LYS A 8 -3.85 2.21 8.12
N LEU A 9 -3.94 1.46 7.05
CA LEU A 9 -5.22 0.95 6.57
C LEU A 9 -5.05 -0.49 6.12
N ASN A 10 -6.18 -1.17 6.00
CA ASN A 10 -6.19 -2.46 5.35
C ASN A 10 -6.59 -2.27 3.90
N GLY A 11 -5.86 -2.91 3.01
CA GLY A 11 -6.19 -2.84 1.60
C GLY A 11 -6.21 -4.22 0.99
N THR A 12 -6.81 -4.32 -0.17
CA THR A 12 -6.91 -5.58 -0.90
C THR A 12 -6.01 -5.53 -2.10
N VAL A 13 -5.15 -6.54 -2.24
CA VAL A 13 -4.25 -6.61 -3.39
C VAL A 13 -5.08 -6.82 -4.64
N ARG A 14 -4.94 -5.91 -5.61
CA ARG A 14 -5.72 -5.98 -6.83
C ARG A 14 -4.89 -6.46 -8.00
N ASN A 15 -3.63 -6.08 -8.06
CA ASN A 15 -2.81 -6.44 -9.18
C ASN A 15 -1.36 -6.42 -8.75
N VAL A 16 -0.60 -7.38 -9.19
CA VAL A 16 0.82 -7.48 -8.84
C VAL A 16 1.61 -7.35 -10.14
N VAL A 17 2.50 -6.38 -10.18
CA VAL A 17 3.33 -6.15 -11.35
C VAL A 17 4.79 -6.12 -10.91
N ASP A 18 5.69 -6.04 -11.89
CA ASP A 18 7.11 -6.14 -11.57
C ASP A 18 7.58 -5.05 -10.64
N PHE A 19 7.03 -3.87 -10.77
CA PHE A 19 7.53 -2.73 -9.99
C PHE A 19 6.70 -2.43 -8.74
N GLY A 20 5.61 -3.15 -8.53
CA GLY A 20 4.82 -2.88 -7.33
C GLY A 20 3.51 -3.61 -7.35
N ILE A 21 2.64 -3.21 -6.43
CA ILE A 21 1.34 -3.82 -6.26
C ILE A 21 0.31 -2.72 -6.22
N PHE A 22 -0.78 -2.90 -6.95
CA PHE A 22 -1.91 -1.98 -6.84
C PHE A 22 -2.84 -2.51 -5.77
N VAL A 23 -3.17 -1.65 -4.82
CA VAL A 23 -3.93 -2.03 -3.65
C VAL A 23 -5.17 -1.16 -3.56
N ASP A 24 -6.31 -1.79 -3.34
CA ASP A 24 -7.57 -1.08 -3.19
C ASP A 24 -7.75 -0.76 -1.71
N ILE A 25 -7.70 0.51 -1.38
CA ILE A 25 -7.82 0.91 0.01
C ILE A 25 -9.16 1.57 0.29
N GLY A 26 -10.13 1.39 -0.62
CA GLY A 26 -11.48 1.84 -0.35
C GLY A 26 -11.78 3.25 -0.82
N VAL A 27 -10.89 3.86 -1.59
CA VAL A 27 -11.13 5.18 -2.14
C VAL A 27 -10.98 5.11 -3.65
N LYS A 28 -11.28 6.21 -4.32
CA LYS A 28 -11.23 6.22 -5.77
C LYS A 28 -9.81 6.09 -6.31
N GLN A 29 -8.85 6.65 -5.60
CA GLN A 29 -7.48 6.58 -6.06
C GLN A 29 -6.91 5.19 -5.79
N ASP A 30 -6.04 4.76 -6.65
CA ASP A 30 -5.38 3.49 -6.46
C ASP A 30 -4.19 3.67 -5.54
N GLY A 31 -4.04 2.75 -4.60
CA GLY A 31 -2.84 2.73 -3.78
C GLY A 31 -1.77 1.93 -4.50
N MET A 32 -0.55 2.40 -4.43
CA MET A 32 0.57 1.75 -5.07
C MET A 32 1.61 1.39 -4.01
N LEU A 33 1.89 0.11 -3.87
CA LEU A 33 2.91 -0.36 -2.96
C LEU A 33 4.13 -0.70 -3.80
N HIS A 34 5.05 0.25 -3.89
CA HIS A 34 6.23 0.09 -4.73
C HIS A 34 7.07 -1.06 -4.23
N ARG A 35 7.75 -1.72 -5.14
CA ARG A 35 8.53 -2.89 -4.83
C ARG A 35 9.55 -2.63 -3.72
N SER A 36 10.13 -1.45 -3.70
CA SER A 36 11.12 -1.13 -2.67
C SER A 36 10.50 -1.07 -1.29
N GLN A 37 9.19 -1.01 -1.18
CA GLN A 37 8.52 -0.95 0.09
C GLN A 37 7.99 -2.30 0.56
N TRP A 38 8.28 -3.36 -0.17
CA TRP A 38 7.76 -4.69 0.18
C TRP A 38 8.44 -5.27 1.41
N GLY A 39 9.61 -4.80 1.76
CA GLY A 39 10.37 -5.41 2.83
C GLY A 39 10.90 -6.76 2.39
N GLU A 40 10.77 -7.73 3.25
CA GLU A 40 11.28 -9.05 2.94
C GLU A 40 10.28 -9.90 2.19
N ARG A 41 9.05 -9.47 2.14
CA ARG A 41 8.03 -10.26 1.47
C ARG A 41 8.10 -10.01 -0.01
N GLN A 42 8.09 -11.08 -0.80
CA GLN A 42 8.17 -10.94 -2.25
C GLN A 42 7.03 -11.63 -2.98
N ASN A 43 6.15 -12.30 -2.26
CA ASN A 43 5.04 -13.00 -2.89
C ASN A 43 3.74 -12.42 -2.41
N TRP A 44 2.86 -12.10 -3.34
CA TRP A 44 1.59 -11.48 -3.02
C TRP A 44 0.50 -12.17 -3.83
N SER A 45 -0.68 -12.27 -3.26
CA SER A 45 -1.81 -12.89 -3.93
C SER A 45 -2.90 -11.87 -4.17
N VAL A 46 -3.43 -11.86 -5.37
CA VAL A 46 -4.56 -10.99 -5.69
C VAL A 46 -5.73 -11.41 -4.81
N GLY A 47 -6.36 -10.42 -4.20
CA GLY A 47 -7.45 -10.66 -3.27
C GLY A 47 -7.02 -10.74 -1.83
N GLU A 48 -5.72 -10.74 -1.59
CA GLU A 48 -5.22 -10.81 -0.22
C GLU A 48 -5.42 -9.47 0.46
N ILE A 49 -5.78 -9.50 1.74
CA ILE A 49 -5.94 -8.28 2.51
C ILE A 49 -4.68 -8.05 3.30
N ILE A 50 -4.09 -6.88 3.15
CA ILE A 50 -2.84 -6.55 3.80
C ILE A 50 -2.96 -5.20 4.48
N GLU A 51 -2.12 -4.98 5.46
CA GLU A 51 -2.06 -3.69 6.13
C GLU A 51 -1.01 -2.84 5.45
N VAL A 52 -1.36 -1.61 5.14
CA VAL A 52 -0.46 -0.70 4.46
C VAL A 52 -0.48 0.64 5.18
N GLU A 53 0.58 1.40 4.96
CA GLU A 53 0.69 2.73 5.53
C GLU A 53 0.83 3.72 4.39
N ILE A 54 0.12 4.83 4.48
CA ILE A 54 0.19 5.87 3.46
C ILE A 54 1.47 6.66 3.66
N VAL A 55 2.33 6.69 2.66
CA VAL A 55 3.57 7.44 2.73
C VAL A 55 3.56 8.67 1.84
N SER A 56 2.67 8.71 0.86
CA SER A 56 2.54 9.92 0.04
C SER A 56 1.15 9.94 -0.57
N ILE A 57 0.68 11.13 -0.85
CA ILE A 57 -0.61 11.33 -1.50
C ILE A 57 -0.37 12.31 -2.62
N GLU A 58 -0.73 11.90 -3.85
CA GLU A 58 -0.54 12.72 -5.02
C GLU A 58 -1.88 12.93 -5.69
N PRO A 59 -2.67 13.88 -5.20
CA PRO A 59 -4.02 14.04 -5.73
C PRO A 59 -4.03 14.41 -7.20
N GLU A 60 -3.01 15.11 -7.67
CA GLU A 60 -2.97 15.50 -9.06
C GLU A 60 -2.84 14.31 -9.98
N ARG A 61 -2.26 13.24 -9.49
CA ARG A 61 -2.09 12.03 -10.27
C ARG A 61 -3.10 10.97 -9.91
N GLY A 62 -3.91 11.23 -8.90
CA GLY A 62 -4.85 10.24 -8.42
C GLY A 62 -4.17 9.03 -7.83
N ARG A 63 -3.02 9.22 -7.19
CA ARG A 63 -2.23 8.13 -6.67
C ARG A 63 -1.93 8.29 -5.22
N ILE A 64 -1.81 7.17 -4.53
CA ILE A 64 -1.45 7.15 -3.13
C ILE A 64 -0.30 6.17 -2.99
N GLY A 65 0.81 6.64 -2.44
CA GLY A 65 1.97 5.78 -2.19
C GLY A 65 1.82 5.07 -0.89
N LEU A 66 2.10 3.78 -0.89
CA LEU A 66 1.92 2.93 0.27
C LEU A 66 3.22 2.24 0.64
N SER A 67 3.32 1.81 1.88
CA SER A 67 4.39 0.94 2.30
C SER A 67 3.83 -0.06 3.29
N ILE A 68 4.62 -1.09 3.57
CA ILE A 68 4.25 -2.07 4.59
C ILE A 68 4.71 -1.51 5.92
N PRO A 69 3.82 -1.37 6.89
CA PRO A 69 4.24 -0.87 8.20
C PRO A 69 5.21 -1.85 8.83
N GLN A 70 6.28 -1.32 9.36
CA GLN A 70 7.24 -2.17 10.02
C GLN A 70 6.78 -2.42 11.43
N SER A 71 6.75 -3.68 11.79
CA SER A 71 6.37 -3.99 13.12
C SER A 71 7.60 -3.92 13.98
N MET A 72 7.68 -2.94 14.75
CA MET A 72 8.90 -2.74 15.43
C MET A 72 8.97 -3.40 16.70
N ASP A 73 8.12 -4.25 16.88
CA ASP A 73 8.16 -4.86 18.05
C ASP A 73 9.08 -5.90 18.18
N LYS A 74 9.85 -6.03 17.70
CA LYS A 74 10.68 -6.93 17.82
C LYS A 74 11.50 -6.81 18.71
N LEU A 75 11.60 -6.72 19.29
CA LEU A 75 12.28 -6.47 20.14
C LEU A 75 12.57 -6.89 20.64
#